data_e0dd680a393176457189afc45d32475a
#
_entry.id   e0dd680a393176457189afc45d32475a
#
_cell.length_a   1.000
_cell.length_b   1.000
_cell.length_c   1.000
_cell.angle_alpha   90.00
_cell.angle_beta   90.00
_cell.angle_gamma   90.00
#
_symmetry.space_group_name_H-M   'P 1'
#
loop_
_entity.id
_entity.type
_entity.pdbx_description
1 polymer ?
#
loop_
_entity_poly.entity_id
_entity_poly.type
_entity_poly.pdbx_seq_one_letter_code
_entity_poly.pdbx_strand_id
1 'polypeptide(L)'
;MKQRIITIFVALLLPLAGCHFSPQTTSGLDNPGPGSATVPAGERIAASKSGFDFYLLNLSWSPEYCQSHPSATECAAHAAFVLHGLWPENADGSYPENCSNAAGPADPSQYKDIYPDPGLLEHEWQTHGTCSGLGPDAFFQAARSAFRAVIIPPTLSNLTSQTSLPPDQIIDLFSASNPSIPRSSFAISCGHNYLTAVEACLDKSLHAIPCTAVRSCRADTVRIPPP
;
A
#
# COMPACT_ATOMS: atom_id res chain seq x y z
N MET A 1 29.03 -6.50 -44.49
CA MET A 1 29.51 -5.18 -44.11
C MET A 1 29.29 -4.99 -42.62
N LYS A 2 30.37 -4.98 -41.83
CA LYS A 2 30.32 -4.80 -40.37
C LYS A 2 30.47 -3.32 -40.04
N GLN A 3 29.47 -2.75 -39.43
CA GLN A 3 29.51 -1.37 -38.97
C GLN A 3 29.88 -1.33 -37.48
N ARG A 4 31.03 -0.74 -37.18
CA ARG A 4 31.57 -0.54 -35.84
C ARG A 4 30.99 0.78 -35.29
N ILE A 5 30.32 0.70 -34.14
CA ILE A 5 29.88 1.87 -33.38
C ILE A 5 30.98 2.22 -32.38
N ILE A 6 31.53 3.42 -32.53
CA ILE A 6 32.54 4.00 -31.63
C ILE A 6 31.78 4.75 -30.53
N THR A 7 31.97 4.30 -29.29
CA THR A 7 31.44 4.97 -28.10
C THR A 7 32.49 5.96 -27.60
N ILE A 8 32.16 7.24 -27.62
CA ILE A 8 33.00 8.34 -27.09
C ILE A 8 32.62 8.55 -25.63
N PHE A 9 33.58 8.31 -24.71
CA PHE A 9 33.46 8.71 -23.29
C PHE A 9 33.85 10.17 -23.14
N VAL A 10 32.94 11.01 -22.66
CA VAL A 10 33.23 12.37 -22.22
C VAL A 10 33.37 12.34 -20.70
N ALA A 11 34.58 12.59 -20.22
CA ALA A 11 34.88 12.75 -18.79
C ALA A 11 34.58 14.20 -18.38
N LEU A 12 33.64 14.37 -17.46
CA LEU A 12 33.31 15.67 -16.86
C LEU A 12 34.10 15.84 -15.54
N LEU A 13 35.04 16.74 -15.52
CA LEU A 13 35.80 17.17 -14.34
C LEU A 13 35.02 18.27 -13.59
N LEU A 14 34.68 18.03 -12.33
CA LEU A 14 34.10 19.00 -11.40
C LEU A 14 35.18 19.57 -10.49
N PRO A 15 35.22 20.88 -10.22
CA PRO A 15 36.20 21.49 -9.30
C PRO A 15 35.70 21.39 -7.85
N LEU A 16 36.67 21.08 -6.96
CA LEU A 16 36.55 21.10 -5.52
C LEU A 16 36.56 22.55 -5.01
N ALA A 17 35.52 23.00 -4.36
CA ALA A 17 35.49 24.26 -3.61
C ALA A 17 35.78 23.98 -2.14
N GLY A 18 36.92 24.51 -1.65
CA GLY A 18 37.35 24.38 -0.28
C GLY A 18 36.57 25.31 0.67
N CYS A 19 36.17 24.79 1.81
CA CYS A 19 35.62 25.58 2.92
C CYS A 19 36.74 26.04 3.85
N HIS A 20 36.87 27.36 4.01
CA HIS A 20 37.74 28.02 4.99
C HIS A 20 37.13 27.93 6.39
N PHE A 21 37.95 27.42 7.32
CA PHE A 21 37.71 27.49 8.78
C PHE A 21 38.32 28.79 9.30
N SER A 22 37.58 29.59 10.08
CA SER A 22 38.12 30.66 10.91
C SER A 22 37.82 30.37 12.38
N PRO A 23 38.80 30.46 13.26
CA PRO A 23 38.61 30.29 14.71
C PRO A 23 38.25 31.63 15.36
N GLN A 24 37.27 31.62 16.26
CA GLN A 24 37.04 32.73 17.19
C GLN A 24 37.37 32.32 18.62
N THR A 25 38.15 33.17 19.23
CA THR A 25 38.79 33.13 20.54
C THR A 25 37.79 33.46 21.66
N THR A 26 38.08 32.88 22.80
CA THR A 26 37.52 32.97 24.15
C THR A 26 37.62 34.35 24.79
N SER A 27 36.65 34.70 25.66
CA SER A 27 36.90 35.15 27.05
C SER A 27 35.57 35.63 27.71
N GLY A 28 35.35 35.24 28.97
CA GLY A 28 34.35 35.87 29.85
C GLY A 28 33.75 34.89 30.86
N LEU A 29 34.47 34.71 31.98
CA LEU A 29 33.93 34.12 33.21
C LEU A 29 33.04 35.15 33.90
N ASP A 30 31.82 34.77 34.31
CA ASP A 30 31.17 35.26 35.49
C ASP A 30 30.18 34.25 36.04
N ASN A 31 30.22 34.04 37.35
CA ASN A 31 29.55 33.01 38.16
C ASN A 31 28.53 33.70 39.10
N PRO A 32 27.71 32.98 39.88
CA PRO A 32 26.36 32.48 39.59
C PRO A 32 25.27 33.12 40.46
N GLY A 33 24.04 33.02 40.03
CA GLY A 33 22.86 33.27 40.86
C GLY A 33 21.89 32.07 40.77
N PRO A 34 21.24 31.66 41.86
CA PRO A 34 20.35 30.52 41.88
C PRO A 34 18.97 30.88 41.39
N GLY A 35 18.46 30.19 40.43
CA GLY A 35 17.07 30.39 40.16
C GLY A 35 16.58 29.83 38.87
N SER A 36 15.60 28.99 38.96
CA SER A 36 14.64 28.57 37.95
C SER A 36 15.17 27.54 36.93
N ALA A 37 14.91 26.29 37.22
CA ALA A 37 14.93 25.22 36.24
C ALA A 37 13.88 25.50 35.15
N THR A 38 14.32 26.13 34.07
CA THR A 38 13.57 26.13 32.80
C THR A 38 13.72 24.75 32.22
N VAL A 39 12.63 23.99 32.27
CA VAL A 39 12.45 22.77 31.51
C VAL A 39 12.71 23.12 30.05
N PRO A 40 13.64 22.47 29.33
CA PRO A 40 13.82 22.70 27.90
C PRO A 40 12.48 22.41 27.23
N ALA A 41 12.00 23.37 26.46
CA ALA A 41 10.84 23.22 25.61
C ALA A 41 11.06 21.95 24.77
N GLY A 42 10.25 20.94 25.07
CA GLY A 42 10.30 19.68 24.37
C GLY A 42 10.28 19.94 22.88
N GLU A 43 11.27 19.39 22.23
CA GLU A 43 11.35 19.21 20.79
C GLU A 43 9.97 18.74 20.34
N ARG A 44 9.21 19.66 19.73
CA ARG A 44 7.96 19.30 19.06
C ARG A 44 8.41 18.43 17.90
N ILE A 45 8.39 17.12 18.13
CA ILE A 45 8.33 16.15 17.04
C ILE A 45 7.18 16.65 16.20
N ALA A 46 7.47 17.11 14.99
CA ALA A 46 6.46 17.49 14.03
C ALA A 46 5.52 16.29 13.95
N ALA A 47 4.29 16.48 14.44
CA ALA A 47 3.26 15.47 14.31
C ALA A 47 3.13 15.24 12.80
N SER A 48 3.70 14.14 12.33
CA SER A 48 3.42 13.58 11.02
C SER A 48 1.92 13.69 10.84
N LYS A 49 1.47 14.22 9.71
CA LYS A 49 0.06 14.22 9.34
C LYS A 49 -0.37 12.77 9.10
N SER A 50 -0.47 11.97 10.13
CA SER A 50 -0.98 10.60 10.10
C SER A 50 -2.51 10.59 10.23
N GLY A 51 -3.16 11.52 9.55
CA GLY A 51 -4.60 11.52 9.42
C GLY A 51 -4.98 10.92 8.09
N PHE A 52 -5.65 9.78 8.10
CA PHE A 52 -6.38 9.23 6.97
C PHE A 52 -7.86 9.11 7.39
N ASP A 53 -8.77 8.94 6.42
CA ASP A 53 -10.20 8.93 6.71
C ASP A 53 -10.76 7.50 6.79
N PHE A 54 -10.31 6.59 5.92
CA PHE A 54 -10.81 5.21 5.83
C PHE A 54 -9.71 4.27 5.32
N TYR A 55 -9.95 2.96 5.41
CA TYR A 55 -9.12 1.94 4.77
C TYR A 55 -9.73 1.48 3.45
N LEU A 56 -8.90 1.31 2.44
CA LEU A 56 -9.21 0.58 1.21
C LEU A 56 -8.59 -0.81 1.30
N LEU A 57 -9.40 -1.84 1.41
CA LEU A 57 -8.96 -3.22 1.27
C LEU A 57 -8.86 -3.55 -0.21
N ASN A 58 -7.68 -3.86 -0.71
CA ASN A 58 -7.44 -4.22 -2.10
C ASN A 58 -7.22 -5.74 -2.24
N LEU A 59 -8.08 -6.38 -3.04
CA LEU A 59 -8.01 -7.79 -3.38
C LEU A 59 -7.64 -7.92 -4.84
N SER A 60 -6.36 -8.17 -5.14
CA SER A 60 -5.87 -8.32 -6.50
C SER A 60 -6.40 -9.59 -7.16
N TRP A 61 -6.78 -9.49 -8.45
CA TRP A 61 -7.07 -10.63 -9.29
C TRP A 61 -5.74 -11.26 -9.75
N SER A 62 -5.23 -12.24 -9.01
CA SER A 62 -3.91 -12.83 -9.23
C SER A 62 -3.69 -13.36 -10.64
N PRO A 63 -4.67 -14.00 -11.34
CA PRO A 63 -4.45 -14.50 -12.70
C PRO A 63 -4.07 -13.41 -13.73
N GLU A 64 -4.54 -12.19 -13.58
CA GLU A 64 -4.15 -11.09 -14.48
C GLU A 64 -2.71 -10.67 -14.22
N TYR A 65 -2.35 -10.47 -12.96
CA TYR A 65 -0.97 -10.14 -12.56
C TYR A 65 0.02 -11.21 -13.02
N CYS A 66 -0.33 -12.49 -12.88
CA CYS A 66 0.52 -13.62 -13.22
C CYS A 66 0.78 -13.79 -14.73
N GLN A 67 -0.04 -13.19 -15.61
CA GLN A 67 0.24 -13.19 -17.05
C GLN A 67 1.53 -12.43 -17.38
N SER A 68 1.79 -11.35 -16.66
CA SER A 68 3.01 -10.55 -16.84
C SER A 68 4.14 -10.89 -15.87
N HIS A 69 3.84 -11.58 -14.76
CA HIS A 69 4.76 -11.94 -13.68
C HIS A 69 4.72 -13.44 -13.34
N PRO A 70 4.91 -14.36 -14.31
CA PRO A 70 4.67 -15.80 -14.12
C PRO A 70 5.61 -16.46 -13.09
N SER A 71 6.70 -15.81 -12.72
CA SER A 71 7.65 -16.28 -11.71
C SER A 71 7.41 -15.70 -10.31
N ALA A 72 6.41 -14.83 -10.13
CA ALA A 72 6.11 -14.28 -8.82
C ALA A 72 5.62 -15.37 -7.85
N THR A 73 5.98 -15.25 -6.58
CA THR A 73 5.70 -16.26 -5.55
C THR A 73 4.21 -16.57 -5.44
N GLU A 74 3.36 -15.55 -5.53
CA GLU A 74 1.90 -15.69 -5.44
C GLU A 74 1.30 -16.50 -6.58
N CYS A 75 1.96 -16.52 -7.76
CA CYS A 75 1.45 -17.19 -8.95
C CYS A 75 1.55 -18.72 -8.86
N ALA A 76 2.43 -19.25 -8.02
CA ALA A 76 2.58 -20.69 -7.81
C ALA A 76 1.33 -21.32 -7.16
N ALA A 77 0.51 -20.55 -6.47
CA ALA A 77 -0.69 -21.04 -5.80
C ALA A 77 -1.94 -21.07 -6.70
N HIS A 78 -1.88 -20.49 -7.91
CA HIS A 78 -3.03 -20.32 -8.81
C HIS A 78 -4.27 -19.78 -8.10
N ALA A 79 -4.06 -18.81 -7.19
CA ALA A 79 -5.14 -18.20 -6.45
C ALA A 79 -5.98 -17.28 -7.35
N ALA A 80 -7.28 -17.19 -7.07
CA ALA A 80 -8.18 -16.24 -7.75
C ALA A 80 -7.92 -14.82 -7.25
N PHE A 81 -8.23 -14.57 -5.97
CA PHE A 81 -7.96 -13.30 -5.31
C PHE A 81 -6.91 -13.47 -4.21
N VAL A 82 -6.00 -12.52 -4.12
CA VAL A 82 -5.01 -12.40 -3.05
C VAL A 82 -5.16 -11.05 -2.37
N LEU A 83 -4.79 -10.99 -1.09
CA LEU A 83 -4.67 -9.72 -0.42
C LEU A 83 -3.47 -8.96 -1.01
N HIS A 84 -3.76 -7.80 -1.66
CA HIS A 84 -2.69 -6.87 -2.00
C HIS A 84 -2.37 -6.03 -0.77
N GLY A 85 -3.33 -5.30 -0.23
CA GLY A 85 -3.10 -4.49 0.93
C GLY A 85 -4.34 -3.96 1.63
N LEU A 86 -4.09 -3.28 2.75
CA LEU A 86 -5.06 -2.48 3.50
C LEU A 86 -4.53 -1.05 3.57
N TRP A 87 -5.02 -0.19 2.70
CA TRP A 87 -4.42 1.13 2.45
C TRP A 87 -5.17 2.25 3.16
N PRO A 88 -4.50 3.08 3.98
CA PRO A 88 -5.07 4.33 4.48
C PRO A 88 -5.37 5.30 3.35
N GLU A 89 -6.60 5.80 3.29
CA GLU A 89 -7.10 6.68 2.24
C GLU A 89 -7.80 7.90 2.83
N ASN A 90 -7.89 9.01 2.06
CA ASN A 90 -8.61 10.21 2.42
C ASN A 90 -9.90 10.36 1.58
N ALA A 91 -10.90 11.01 2.18
CA ALA A 91 -12.18 11.24 1.54
C ALA A 91 -12.10 12.18 0.31
N ASP A 92 -11.01 12.92 0.15
CA ASP A 92 -10.75 13.78 -1.02
C ASP A 92 -10.09 13.02 -2.20
N GLY A 93 -9.82 11.71 -2.03
CA GLY A 93 -9.19 10.85 -3.02
C GLY A 93 -7.66 10.93 -3.02
N SER A 94 -7.06 11.63 -2.08
CA SER A 94 -5.62 11.54 -1.78
C SER A 94 -5.36 10.39 -0.81
N TYR A 95 -4.11 9.98 -0.67
CA TYR A 95 -3.69 8.95 0.28
C TYR A 95 -2.31 9.27 0.86
N PRO A 96 -2.10 8.98 2.15
CA PRO A 96 -0.78 9.07 2.75
C PRO A 96 0.05 7.84 2.39
N GLU A 97 1.35 8.06 2.12
CA GLU A 97 2.30 6.97 1.88
C GLU A 97 3.66 7.29 2.51
N ASN A 98 4.43 6.25 2.83
CA ASN A 98 5.79 6.38 3.35
C ASN A 98 5.90 7.32 4.57
N CYS A 99 4.98 7.17 5.54
CA CYS A 99 4.84 8.12 6.65
C CYS A 99 5.96 8.03 7.70
N SER A 100 6.68 6.93 7.77
CA SER A 100 7.85 6.79 8.65
C SER A 100 8.79 5.68 8.16
N ASN A 101 10.00 5.62 8.74
CA ASN A 101 10.98 4.54 8.52
C ASN A 101 10.90 3.47 9.63
N ALA A 102 9.73 3.27 10.25
CA ALA A 102 9.56 2.28 11.30
C ALA A 102 9.79 0.87 10.74
N ALA A 103 10.52 0.05 11.51
CA ALA A 103 10.75 -1.34 11.12
C ALA A 103 9.42 -2.12 11.04
N GLY A 104 9.34 -3.08 10.12
CA GLY A 104 8.22 -4.00 10.00
C GLY A 104 8.14 -4.98 11.19
N PRO A 105 7.27 -6.00 11.10
CA PRO A 105 7.10 -6.98 12.17
C PRO A 105 8.41 -7.74 12.44
N ALA A 106 8.66 -8.04 13.71
CA ALA A 106 9.88 -8.75 14.14
C ALA A 106 9.96 -10.17 13.53
N ASP A 107 8.83 -10.81 13.31
CA ASP A 107 8.72 -12.09 12.60
C ASP A 107 7.71 -11.98 11.44
N PRO A 108 8.18 -11.64 10.24
CA PRO A 108 7.31 -11.56 9.05
C PRO A 108 6.68 -12.91 8.67
N SER A 109 7.29 -14.03 9.09
CA SER A 109 6.82 -15.36 8.69
C SER A 109 5.43 -15.71 9.21
N GLN A 110 4.98 -15.05 10.29
CA GLN A 110 3.64 -15.23 10.85
C GLN A 110 2.51 -14.69 9.96
N TYR A 111 2.85 -13.96 8.88
CA TYR A 111 1.90 -13.38 7.93
C TYR A 111 1.93 -14.05 6.55
N LYS A 112 2.61 -15.20 6.41
CA LYS A 112 2.72 -15.95 5.14
C LYS A 112 1.38 -16.42 4.59
N ASP A 113 0.37 -16.54 5.44
CA ASP A 113 -0.99 -16.91 5.05
C ASP A 113 -1.71 -15.83 4.25
N ILE A 114 -1.29 -14.56 4.38
CA ILE A 114 -1.84 -13.42 3.65
C ILE A 114 -0.81 -12.73 2.75
N TYR A 115 0.48 -12.84 3.05
CA TYR A 115 1.60 -12.33 2.27
C TYR A 115 2.67 -13.43 2.12
N PRO A 116 2.53 -14.34 1.14
CA PRO A 116 3.54 -15.36 0.87
C PRO A 116 4.87 -14.77 0.37
N ASP A 117 4.82 -13.59 -0.26
CA ASP A 117 6.01 -12.84 -0.68
C ASP A 117 6.43 -11.86 0.42
N PRO A 118 7.62 -12.04 1.04
CA PRO A 118 8.13 -11.13 2.05
C PRO A 118 8.44 -9.73 1.50
N GLY A 119 8.74 -9.60 0.21
CA GLY A 119 8.96 -8.29 -0.43
C GLY A 119 7.68 -7.47 -0.51
N LEU A 120 6.55 -8.12 -0.82
CA LEU A 120 5.24 -7.47 -0.80
C LEU A 120 4.87 -7.05 0.63
N LEU A 121 5.09 -7.92 1.63
CA LEU A 121 4.83 -7.58 3.03
C LEU A 121 5.62 -6.34 3.48
N GLU A 122 6.92 -6.29 3.14
CA GLU A 122 7.76 -5.13 3.46
C GLU A 122 7.26 -3.85 2.76
N HIS A 123 6.91 -3.96 1.47
CA HIS A 123 6.32 -2.85 0.71
C HIS A 123 5.05 -2.32 1.36
N GLU A 124 4.11 -3.20 1.69
CA GLU A 124 2.83 -2.83 2.30
C GLU A 124 3.01 -2.16 3.67
N TRP A 125 4.00 -2.60 4.45
CA TRP A 125 4.33 -1.92 5.69
C TRP A 125 4.90 -0.53 5.44
N GLN A 126 5.97 -0.42 4.65
CA GLN A 126 6.68 0.85 4.44
C GLN A 126 5.80 1.90 3.78
N THR A 127 5.07 1.51 2.75
CA THR A 127 4.25 2.44 1.96
C THR A 127 2.95 2.81 2.68
N HIS A 128 2.23 1.83 3.22
CA HIS A 128 0.88 2.02 3.73
C HIS A 128 0.77 1.85 5.25
N GLY A 129 1.35 0.80 5.80
CA GLY A 129 1.25 0.46 7.22
C GLY A 129 1.77 1.55 8.14
N THR A 130 2.89 2.21 7.77
CA THR A 130 3.47 3.32 8.54
C THR A 130 2.55 4.54 8.64
N CYS A 131 1.55 4.63 7.78
CA CYS A 131 0.55 5.71 7.77
C CYS A 131 -0.70 5.41 8.59
N SER A 132 -0.89 4.15 9.02
CA SER A 132 -2.09 3.70 9.74
C SER A 132 -2.18 4.20 11.18
N GLY A 133 -1.06 4.61 11.77
CA GLY A 133 -0.95 4.89 13.21
C GLY A 133 -0.88 3.64 14.08
N LEU A 134 -0.90 2.44 13.48
CA LEU A 134 -0.75 1.15 14.17
C LEU A 134 0.71 0.72 14.21
N GLY A 135 1.07 -0.13 15.18
CA GLY A 135 2.31 -0.89 15.11
C GLY A 135 2.22 -1.99 14.02
N PRO A 136 3.39 -2.53 13.56
CA PRO A 136 3.42 -3.44 12.43
C PRO A 136 2.56 -4.70 12.62
N ASP A 137 2.61 -5.34 13.78
CA ASP A 137 1.80 -6.52 14.05
C ASP A 137 0.30 -6.20 14.09
N ALA A 138 -0.09 -5.06 14.69
CA ALA A 138 -1.48 -4.63 14.72
C ALA A 138 -2.01 -4.30 13.31
N PHE A 139 -1.18 -3.68 12.45
CA PHE A 139 -1.53 -3.40 11.06
C PHE A 139 -1.79 -4.68 10.26
N PHE A 140 -0.86 -5.65 10.32
CA PHE A 140 -1.04 -6.91 9.58
C PHE A 140 -2.16 -7.79 10.13
N GLN A 141 -2.44 -7.73 11.45
CA GLN A 141 -3.63 -8.38 12.02
C GLN A 141 -4.92 -7.71 11.52
N ALA A 142 -4.95 -6.38 11.39
CA ALA A 142 -6.08 -5.66 10.80
C ALA A 142 -6.27 -6.05 9.33
N ALA A 143 -5.21 -6.09 8.53
CA ALA A 143 -5.24 -6.52 7.13
C ALA A 143 -5.75 -7.97 6.99
N ARG A 144 -5.25 -8.89 7.82
CA ARG A 144 -5.72 -10.28 7.87
C ARG A 144 -7.20 -10.37 8.23
N SER A 145 -7.65 -9.60 9.21
CA SER A 145 -9.04 -9.59 9.66
C SER A 145 -9.97 -9.05 8.56
N ALA A 146 -9.58 -7.95 7.91
CA ALA A 146 -10.33 -7.38 6.81
C ALA A 146 -10.43 -8.36 5.61
N PHE A 147 -9.31 -8.99 5.23
CA PHE A 147 -9.28 -9.98 4.15
C PHE A 147 -10.21 -11.17 4.43
N ARG A 148 -10.12 -11.74 5.63
CA ARG A 148 -10.93 -12.91 6.03
C ARG A 148 -12.42 -12.60 6.21
N ALA A 149 -12.78 -11.34 6.38
CA ALA A 149 -14.17 -10.92 6.48
C ALA A 149 -14.88 -10.87 5.11
N VAL A 150 -14.13 -10.87 4.00
CA VAL A 150 -14.71 -10.84 2.64
C VAL A 150 -14.74 -12.26 2.08
N ILE A 151 -15.96 -12.72 1.75
CA ILE A 151 -16.17 -14.00 1.07
C ILE A 151 -16.02 -13.80 -0.43
N ILE A 152 -15.04 -14.48 -1.03
CA ILE A 152 -14.82 -14.47 -2.48
C ILE A 152 -15.93 -15.27 -3.17
N PRO A 153 -16.63 -14.69 -4.18
CA PRO A 153 -17.68 -15.39 -4.88
C PRO A 153 -17.17 -16.67 -5.57
N PRO A 154 -17.77 -17.85 -5.31
CA PRO A 154 -17.37 -19.10 -5.97
C PRO A 154 -17.44 -19.04 -7.49
N THR A 155 -18.34 -18.22 -8.03
CA THR A 155 -18.47 -17.98 -9.48
C THR A 155 -17.17 -17.44 -10.10
N LEU A 156 -16.41 -16.64 -9.36
CA LEU A 156 -15.12 -16.09 -9.82
C LEU A 156 -13.96 -17.04 -9.49
N SER A 157 -13.91 -17.56 -8.26
CA SER A 157 -12.79 -18.43 -7.86
C SER A 157 -12.72 -19.78 -8.58
N ASN A 158 -13.84 -20.22 -9.17
CA ASN A 158 -13.93 -21.50 -9.90
C ASN A 158 -14.00 -21.33 -11.42
N LEU A 159 -13.56 -20.21 -11.97
CA LEU A 159 -13.50 -20.01 -13.41
C LEU A 159 -12.54 -21.03 -14.05
N THR A 160 -13.00 -21.71 -15.11
CA THR A 160 -12.20 -22.66 -15.90
C THR A 160 -11.79 -22.11 -17.26
N SER A 161 -12.36 -20.96 -17.66
CA SER A 161 -12.05 -20.26 -18.90
C SER A 161 -12.24 -18.75 -18.71
N GLN A 162 -11.55 -17.97 -19.56
CA GLN A 162 -11.73 -16.51 -19.53
C GLN A 162 -13.20 -16.14 -19.80
N THR A 163 -13.70 -15.23 -18.96
CA THR A 163 -15.02 -14.62 -19.14
C THR A 163 -14.90 -13.10 -19.26
N SER A 164 -16.02 -12.42 -19.57
CA SER A 164 -16.11 -10.97 -19.53
C SER A 164 -17.41 -10.56 -18.85
N LEU A 165 -17.30 -9.69 -17.86
CA LEU A 165 -18.43 -9.19 -17.08
C LEU A 165 -18.41 -7.66 -16.99
N PRO A 166 -19.57 -7.00 -16.94
CA PRO A 166 -19.66 -5.62 -16.51
C PRO A 166 -19.11 -5.46 -15.07
N PRO A 167 -18.41 -4.37 -14.74
CA PRO A 167 -17.94 -4.11 -13.38
C PRO A 167 -19.05 -4.21 -12.32
N ASP A 168 -20.23 -3.66 -12.61
CA ASP A 168 -21.38 -3.73 -11.71
C ASP A 168 -21.84 -5.17 -11.42
N GLN A 169 -21.75 -6.07 -12.38
CA GLN A 169 -22.09 -7.48 -12.17
C GLN A 169 -21.07 -8.17 -11.23
N ILE A 170 -19.80 -7.78 -11.28
CA ILE A 170 -18.79 -8.28 -10.35
C ILE A 170 -19.12 -7.80 -8.93
N ILE A 171 -19.50 -6.52 -8.77
CA ILE A 171 -19.96 -5.98 -7.48
C ILE A 171 -21.19 -6.76 -6.98
N ASP A 172 -22.14 -7.07 -7.86
CA ASP A 172 -23.33 -7.84 -7.49
C ASP A 172 -22.98 -9.25 -6.99
N LEU A 173 -22.01 -9.93 -7.61
CA LEU A 173 -21.50 -11.23 -7.14
C LEU A 173 -20.89 -11.13 -5.74
N PHE A 174 -20.07 -10.11 -5.50
CA PHE A 174 -19.48 -9.88 -4.17
C PHE A 174 -20.56 -9.53 -3.14
N SER A 175 -21.49 -8.65 -3.46
CA SER A 175 -22.59 -8.28 -2.57
C SER A 175 -23.47 -9.47 -2.21
N ALA A 176 -23.79 -10.33 -3.19
CA ALA A 176 -24.58 -11.55 -2.96
C ALA A 176 -23.85 -12.55 -2.04
N SER A 177 -22.52 -12.65 -2.14
CA SER A 177 -21.70 -13.52 -1.28
C SER A 177 -21.46 -12.92 0.11
N ASN A 178 -21.66 -11.61 0.28
CA ASN A 178 -21.35 -10.85 1.49
C ASN A 178 -22.58 -10.02 1.94
N PRO A 179 -23.67 -10.63 2.40
CA PRO A 179 -24.91 -9.91 2.70
C PRO A 179 -24.79 -8.88 3.84
N SER A 180 -23.74 -8.96 4.67
CA SER A 180 -23.43 -7.98 5.72
C SER A 180 -22.65 -6.77 5.21
N ILE A 181 -22.11 -6.81 3.98
CA ILE A 181 -21.34 -5.72 3.36
C ILE A 181 -22.24 -5.03 2.34
N PRO A 182 -22.56 -3.75 2.51
CA PRO A 182 -23.36 -3.01 1.53
C PRO A 182 -22.72 -3.03 0.13
N ARG A 183 -23.52 -3.17 -0.92
CA ARG A 183 -23.06 -3.12 -2.32
C ARG A 183 -22.18 -1.89 -2.62
N SER A 184 -22.56 -0.74 -2.05
CA SER A 184 -21.84 0.54 -2.20
C SER A 184 -20.45 0.55 -1.58
N SER A 185 -20.13 -0.46 -0.78
CA SER A 185 -18.80 -0.58 -0.13
C SER A 185 -17.78 -1.30 -1.02
N PHE A 186 -18.19 -1.77 -2.22
CA PHE A 186 -17.28 -2.37 -3.19
C PHE A 186 -17.01 -1.43 -4.37
N ALA A 187 -15.79 -1.50 -4.88
CA ALA A 187 -15.34 -0.87 -6.11
C ALA A 187 -14.53 -1.88 -6.96
N ILE A 188 -14.41 -1.61 -8.25
CA ILE A 188 -13.66 -2.46 -9.18
C ILE A 188 -12.48 -1.67 -9.73
N SER A 189 -11.30 -2.23 -9.65
CA SER A 189 -10.13 -1.75 -10.39
C SER A 189 -9.95 -2.55 -11.67
N CYS A 190 -9.58 -1.86 -12.76
CA CYS A 190 -9.33 -2.47 -14.05
C CYS A 190 -8.18 -1.79 -14.78
N GLY A 191 -7.42 -2.57 -15.56
CA GLY A 191 -6.35 -2.11 -16.42
C GLY A 191 -6.44 -2.80 -17.78
N HIS A 192 -6.32 -2.05 -18.90
CA HIS A 192 -6.39 -2.61 -20.26
C HIS A 192 -7.61 -3.49 -20.53
N ASN A 193 -8.75 -3.16 -19.92
CA ASN A 193 -9.99 -3.94 -19.92
C ASN A 193 -9.89 -5.32 -19.24
N TYR A 194 -8.93 -5.53 -18.35
CA TYR A 194 -8.88 -6.68 -17.46
C TYR A 194 -9.29 -6.28 -16.04
N LEU A 195 -9.93 -7.20 -15.32
CA LEU A 195 -10.10 -7.09 -13.89
C LEU A 195 -8.72 -7.13 -13.21
N THR A 196 -8.36 -6.10 -12.47
CA THR A 196 -7.10 -6.08 -11.70
C THR A 196 -7.35 -6.28 -10.21
N ALA A 197 -8.42 -5.70 -9.66
CA ALA A 197 -8.78 -5.89 -8.25
C ALA A 197 -10.28 -5.69 -8.00
N VAL A 198 -10.73 -6.24 -6.88
CA VAL A 198 -11.94 -5.83 -6.18
C VAL A 198 -11.52 -5.15 -4.89
N GLU A 199 -12.09 -4.00 -4.63
CA GLU A 199 -11.76 -3.15 -3.49
C GLU A 199 -12.95 -3.06 -2.54
N ALA A 200 -12.69 -2.96 -1.23
CA ALA A 200 -13.71 -2.70 -0.23
C ALA A 200 -13.31 -1.54 0.67
N CYS A 201 -14.23 -0.58 0.87
CA CYS A 201 -14.03 0.56 1.74
C CYS A 201 -14.47 0.24 3.17
N LEU A 202 -13.58 0.48 4.12
CA LEU A 202 -13.76 0.16 5.53
C LEU A 202 -13.45 1.39 6.40
N ASP A 203 -14.22 1.62 7.45
CA ASP A 203 -13.83 2.59 8.46
C ASP A 203 -12.58 2.13 9.24
N LYS A 204 -12.08 2.97 10.14
CA LYS A 204 -10.88 2.65 10.95
C LYS A 204 -11.09 1.48 11.92
N SER A 205 -12.34 1.06 12.13
CA SER A 205 -12.72 -0.12 12.92
C SER A 205 -13.00 -1.34 12.06
N LEU A 206 -12.70 -1.27 10.75
CA LEU A 206 -12.89 -2.30 9.72
C LEU A 206 -14.37 -2.61 9.42
N HIS A 207 -15.31 -1.73 9.73
CA HIS A 207 -16.68 -1.86 9.27
C HIS A 207 -16.84 -1.30 7.87
N ALA A 208 -17.64 -1.97 7.04
CA ALA A 208 -17.87 -1.56 5.66
C ALA A 208 -18.60 -0.20 5.58
N ILE A 209 -18.05 0.70 4.76
CA ILE A 209 -18.62 2.02 4.46
C ILE A 209 -18.73 2.22 2.94
N PRO A 210 -19.59 3.14 2.45
CA PRO A 210 -19.65 3.42 1.02
C PRO A 210 -18.34 3.91 0.42
N CYS A 211 -17.93 3.40 -0.74
CA CYS A 211 -16.74 3.79 -1.50
C CYS A 211 -16.95 5.11 -2.27
N THR A 212 -17.32 6.19 -1.61
CA THR A 212 -17.65 7.47 -2.27
C THR A 212 -16.44 8.20 -2.85
N ALA A 213 -15.25 8.00 -2.27
CA ALA A 213 -14.00 8.61 -2.71
C ALA A 213 -13.22 7.74 -3.72
N VAL A 214 -13.59 6.48 -3.88
CA VAL A 214 -12.88 5.51 -4.73
C VAL A 214 -13.46 5.49 -6.14
N ARG A 215 -12.59 5.58 -7.14
CA ARG A 215 -13.01 5.50 -8.55
C ARG A 215 -13.15 4.04 -8.97
N SER A 216 -14.36 3.59 -9.21
CA SER A 216 -14.59 2.29 -9.82
C SER A 216 -14.34 2.30 -11.33
N CYS A 217 -13.97 1.13 -11.87
CA CYS A 217 -13.78 0.88 -13.31
C CYS A 217 -14.98 1.33 -14.13
N ARG A 218 -14.73 2.03 -15.26
CA ARG A 218 -15.75 2.58 -16.16
C ARG A 218 -15.87 1.84 -17.50
N ALA A 219 -15.18 0.71 -17.65
CA ALA A 219 -15.31 -0.12 -18.84
C ALA A 219 -16.72 -0.74 -18.90
N ASP A 220 -17.27 -0.92 -20.11
CA ASP A 220 -18.55 -1.62 -20.27
C ASP A 220 -18.43 -3.08 -19.78
N THR A 221 -17.29 -3.71 -20.06
CA THR A 221 -16.95 -5.05 -19.57
C THR A 221 -15.46 -5.16 -19.26
N VAL A 222 -15.09 -6.02 -18.33
CA VAL A 222 -13.72 -6.40 -18.04
C VAL A 222 -13.52 -7.88 -18.29
N ARG A 223 -12.35 -8.23 -18.85
CA ARG A 223 -11.91 -9.60 -19.05
C ARG A 223 -11.40 -10.18 -17.75
N ILE A 224 -11.75 -11.40 -17.45
CA ILE A 224 -11.42 -12.11 -16.23
C ILE A 224 -10.80 -13.45 -16.66
N PRO A 225 -9.45 -13.55 -16.73
CA PRO A 225 -8.79 -14.83 -17.00
C PRO A 225 -9.04 -15.83 -15.86
N PRO A 226 -9.04 -17.14 -16.09
CA PRO A 226 -9.21 -18.15 -15.03
C PRO A 226 -7.98 -18.17 -14.09
N PRO A 227 -8.14 -18.64 -12.84
CA PRO A 227 -7.06 -18.92 -11.89
C PRO A 227 -6.09 -20.01 -12.35
#